data_25c2aa1f56a7680f5ccf89c8604969ac
#
_entry.id   25c2aa1f56a7680f5ccf89c8604969ac
#
_cell.length_a   1.000
_cell.length_b   1.000
_cell.length_c   1.000
_cell.angle_alpha   90.00
_cell.angle_beta   90.00
_cell.angle_gamma   90.00
#
_symmetry.space_group_name_H-M   'P 1'
#
loop_
_entity.id
_entity.type
_entity.pdbx_description
1 polymer ?
#
loop_
_entity_poly.entity_id
_entity_poly.type
_entity_poly.pdbx_seq_one_letter_code
_entity_poly.pdbx_strand_id
1 'polypeptide(L)'
;MRDFIISNFRDNTYLMTRKLIFSTVLAMVAIAMTSCFGPNPPEVIEFKEADLLGLWQEQNTQAYVRFTSEQDDKGEYKYGREWDESEDIFESDLKPYGNGWFKYKLIQSDLTEIHLMDNGGANIPKVYQVLKLTAGELQYKDDFGTTHTFDKVLEQ
;
A
#
# COMPACT_ATOMS: atom_id res chain seq x y z
N MET A 1 64.73 48.21 11.23
CA MET A 1 64.74 46.73 11.21
C MET A 1 63.62 46.07 12.09
N ARG A 2 62.98 46.81 12.98
CA ARG A 2 61.90 46.30 13.84
C ARG A 2 60.52 46.28 13.17
N ASP A 3 60.24 47.19 12.28
CA ASP A 3 58.89 47.32 11.67
C ASP A 3 58.61 46.29 10.57
N PHE A 4 59.66 45.70 9.96
CA PHE A 4 59.50 44.69 8.92
C PHE A 4 59.10 43.32 9.46
N ILE A 5 59.42 42.99 10.71
CA ILE A 5 59.08 41.73 11.31
C ILE A 5 57.62 41.70 11.78
N ILE A 6 57.05 42.86 12.20
CA ILE A 6 55.69 42.98 12.71
C ILE A 6 54.65 42.87 11.58
N SER A 7 54.94 43.36 10.38
CA SER A 7 54.03 43.29 9.24
C SER A 7 53.82 41.85 8.74
N ASN A 8 54.89 41.08 8.66
CA ASN A 8 54.81 39.68 8.20
C ASN A 8 54.07 38.77 9.19
N PHE A 9 54.09 39.05 10.48
CA PHE A 9 53.39 38.26 11.46
C PHE A 9 51.87 38.55 11.46
N ARG A 10 51.49 39.76 11.08
CA ARG A 10 50.09 40.17 11.04
C ARG A 10 49.39 39.59 9.79
N ASP A 11 50.05 39.53 8.68
CA ASP A 11 49.51 38.99 7.45
C ASP A 11 49.30 37.45 7.51
N ASN A 12 50.20 36.78 8.20
CA ASN A 12 50.16 35.33 8.31
C ASN A 12 49.05 34.84 9.27
N THR A 13 48.74 35.59 10.33
CA THR A 13 47.62 35.33 11.21
C THR A 13 46.27 35.59 10.55
N TYR A 14 46.20 36.59 9.67
CA TYR A 14 44.96 36.89 8.93
C TYR A 14 44.64 35.84 7.87
N LEU A 15 45.65 35.28 7.22
CA LEU A 15 45.48 34.18 6.27
C LEU A 15 45.08 32.86 6.93
N MET A 16 45.62 32.57 8.12
CA MET A 16 45.29 31.37 8.86
C MET A 16 43.82 31.43 9.36
N THR A 17 43.39 32.56 9.92
CA THR A 17 42.01 32.75 10.39
C THR A 17 41.00 32.68 9.26
N ARG A 18 41.29 33.23 8.09
CA ARG A 18 40.43 33.09 6.91
C ARG A 18 40.27 31.64 6.44
N LYS A 19 41.34 30.84 6.40
CA LYS A 19 41.28 29.42 6.03
C LYS A 19 40.50 28.58 7.04
N LEU A 20 40.65 28.93 8.34
CA LEU A 20 39.88 28.22 9.41
C LEU A 20 38.40 28.50 9.30
N ILE A 21 37.99 29.76 9.08
CA ILE A 21 36.58 30.16 8.95
C ILE A 21 35.94 29.50 7.70
N PHE A 22 36.65 29.47 6.55
CA PHE A 22 36.15 28.80 5.35
C PHE A 22 35.96 27.29 5.54
N SER A 23 36.88 26.65 6.27
CA SER A 23 36.81 25.22 6.53
C SER A 23 35.65 24.86 7.46
N THR A 24 35.37 25.67 8.48
CA THR A 24 34.25 25.46 9.40
C THR A 24 32.88 25.72 8.75
N VAL A 25 32.78 26.76 7.90
CA VAL A 25 31.55 27.05 7.15
C VAL A 25 31.27 25.94 6.12
N LEU A 26 32.27 25.44 5.43
CA LEU A 26 32.11 24.34 4.48
C LEU A 26 31.68 23.05 5.17
N ALA A 27 32.22 22.76 6.36
CA ALA A 27 31.81 21.58 7.16
C ALA A 27 30.36 21.70 7.65
N MET A 28 29.92 22.87 8.08
CA MET A 28 28.53 23.10 8.52
C MET A 28 27.53 22.97 7.35
N VAL A 29 27.88 23.44 6.15
CA VAL A 29 27.05 23.28 4.96
C VAL A 29 26.94 21.82 4.55
N ALA A 30 28.02 21.04 4.65
CA ALA A 30 28.00 19.60 4.36
C ALA A 30 27.08 18.82 5.33
N ILE A 31 27.07 19.18 6.63
CA ILE A 31 26.20 18.56 7.63
C ILE A 31 24.71 18.95 7.38
N ALA A 32 24.44 20.18 6.97
CA ALA A 32 23.09 20.61 6.65
C ALA A 32 22.52 19.93 5.41
N MET A 33 23.34 19.50 4.47
CA MET A 33 22.89 18.78 3.28
C MET A 33 22.57 17.30 3.55
N THR A 34 23.17 16.70 4.57
CA THR A 34 22.89 15.30 4.92
C THR A 34 21.61 15.11 5.76
N SER A 35 21.10 16.18 6.37
CA SER A 35 19.87 16.13 7.16
C SER A 35 18.57 16.28 6.32
N CYS A 36 18.69 16.52 5.01
CA CYS A 36 17.54 16.61 4.10
C CYS A 36 17.12 15.28 3.46
N PHE A 37 17.81 14.17 3.75
CA PHE A 37 17.25 12.85 3.49
C PHE A 37 16.23 12.57 4.59
N GLY A 38 14.98 13.00 4.36
CA GLY A 38 13.85 12.57 5.15
C GLY A 38 13.80 11.03 5.19
N PRO A 39 13.06 10.44 6.12
CA PRO A 39 12.86 9.01 6.12
C PRO A 39 12.46 8.58 4.71
N ASN A 40 13.08 7.50 4.22
CA ASN A 40 12.72 6.96 2.91
C ASN A 40 11.19 6.92 2.81
N PRO A 41 10.60 7.37 1.69
CA PRO A 41 9.17 7.25 1.52
C PRO A 41 8.78 5.80 1.85
N PRO A 42 7.66 5.57 2.54
CA PRO A 42 7.22 4.23 2.88
C PRO A 42 7.23 3.39 1.60
N GLU A 43 7.80 2.19 1.70
CA GLU A 43 7.84 1.26 0.59
C GLU A 43 6.39 0.96 0.18
N VAL A 44 6.03 1.31 -1.04
CA VAL A 44 4.70 1.03 -1.57
C VAL A 44 4.67 -0.45 -1.92
N ILE A 45 3.95 -1.23 -1.13
CA ILE A 45 3.73 -2.65 -1.42
C ILE A 45 2.73 -2.72 -2.57
N GLU A 46 3.15 -3.31 -3.69
CA GLU A 46 2.29 -3.54 -4.84
C GLU A 46 2.00 -5.05 -4.95
N PHE A 47 0.72 -5.40 -4.87
CA PHE A 47 0.25 -6.77 -5.05
C PHE A 47 -0.27 -6.97 -6.47
N LYS A 48 -0.06 -8.18 -7.00
CA LYS A 48 -0.58 -8.54 -8.33
C LYS A 48 -2.02 -9.01 -8.20
N GLU A 49 -2.92 -8.35 -8.89
CA GLU A 49 -4.32 -8.75 -8.91
C GLU A 49 -4.54 -10.20 -9.38
N ALA A 50 -3.65 -10.72 -10.24
CA ALA A 50 -3.70 -12.11 -10.69
C ALA A 50 -3.55 -13.11 -9.53
N ASP A 51 -2.82 -12.77 -8.46
CA ASP A 51 -2.63 -13.64 -7.31
C ASP A 51 -3.90 -13.70 -6.43
N LEU A 52 -4.77 -12.68 -6.54
CA LEU A 52 -6.05 -12.62 -5.85
C LEU A 52 -7.08 -13.61 -6.42
N LEU A 53 -6.99 -13.92 -7.72
CA LEU A 53 -7.98 -14.76 -8.40
C LEU A 53 -8.14 -16.15 -7.77
N GLY A 54 -9.38 -16.63 -7.68
CA GLY A 54 -9.74 -17.96 -7.19
C GLY A 54 -10.63 -17.92 -5.95
N LEU A 55 -10.76 -19.09 -5.31
CA LEU A 55 -11.58 -19.28 -4.13
C LEU A 55 -10.73 -19.20 -2.87
N TRP A 56 -11.24 -18.50 -1.87
CA TRP A 56 -10.62 -18.27 -0.58
C TRP A 56 -11.59 -18.56 0.54
N GLN A 57 -11.12 -19.18 1.61
CA GLN A 57 -11.89 -19.43 2.82
C GLN A 57 -11.31 -18.63 3.98
N GLU A 58 -12.13 -17.87 4.69
CA GLU A 58 -11.71 -17.16 5.87
C GLU A 58 -11.38 -18.14 7.01
N GLN A 59 -10.21 -17.95 7.62
CA GLN A 59 -9.73 -18.85 8.68
C GLN A 59 -10.68 -18.83 9.87
N ASN A 60 -10.94 -20.03 10.41
CA ASN A 60 -11.83 -20.26 11.57
C ASN A 60 -13.29 -19.85 11.36
N THR A 61 -13.71 -19.67 10.12
CA THR A 61 -15.09 -19.40 9.74
C THR A 61 -15.56 -20.35 8.63
N GLN A 62 -16.82 -20.24 8.25
CA GLN A 62 -17.40 -20.90 7.07
C GLN A 62 -17.67 -19.89 5.95
N ALA A 63 -17.02 -18.74 6.03
CA ALA A 63 -17.14 -17.69 5.01
C ALA A 63 -16.15 -17.91 3.89
N TYR A 64 -16.63 -17.72 2.67
CA TYR A 64 -15.87 -17.86 1.44
C TYR A 64 -15.95 -16.58 0.63
N VAL A 65 -14.88 -16.31 -0.10
CA VAL A 65 -14.84 -15.26 -1.11
C VAL A 65 -14.19 -15.79 -2.39
N ARG A 66 -14.79 -15.51 -3.52
CA ARG A 66 -14.25 -15.83 -4.84
C ARG A 66 -13.98 -14.57 -5.63
N PHE A 67 -12.77 -14.43 -6.12
CA PHE A 67 -12.39 -13.39 -7.05
C PHE A 67 -12.26 -13.96 -8.45
N THR A 68 -12.96 -13.37 -9.43
CA THR A 68 -12.96 -13.82 -10.82
C THR A 68 -12.19 -12.86 -11.72
N SER A 69 -11.82 -13.32 -12.92
CA SER A 69 -11.21 -12.45 -13.94
C SER A 69 -12.23 -11.73 -14.81
N GLU A 70 -13.52 -12.01 -14.62
CA GLU A 70 -14.60 -11.42 -15.41
C GLU A 70 -14.75 -9.93 -15.11
N GLN A 71 -14.72 -9.12 -16.14
CA GLN A 71 -14.81 -7.66 -16.02
C GLN A 71 -16.28 -7.21 -16.14
N ASP A 72 -16.55 -6.06 -15.53
CA ASP A 72 -17.83 -5.36 -15.73
C ASP A 72 -17.89 -4.74 -17.14
N ASP A 73 -19.07 -4.24 -17.53
CA ASP A 73 -19.33 -3.69 -18.86
C ASP A 73 -18.42 -2.53 -19.25
N LYS A 74 -17.83 -1.85 -18.25
CA LYS A 74 -16.91 -0.73 -18.46
C LYS A 74 -15.45 -1.14 -18.46
N GLY A 75 -15.13 -2.37 -18.04
CA GLY A 75 -13.78 -2.87 -17.87
C GLY A 75 -13.02 -2.21 -16.72
N GLU A 76 -13.71 -1.54 -15.80
CA GLU A 76 -13.09 -0.84 -14.66
C GLU A 76 -12.93 -1.71 -13.44
N TYR A 77 -13.87 -2.65 -13.26
CA TYR A 77 -13.93 -3.56 -12.11
C TYR A 77 -14.07 -4.99 -12.59
N LYS A 78 -13.70 -5.92 -11.72
CA LYS A 78 -13.98 -7.35 -11.88
C LYS A 78 -15.07 -7.80 -10.92
N TYR A 79 -15.63 -8.98 -11.18
CA TYR A 79 -16.65 -9.55 -10.30
C TYR A 79 -16.02 -10.48 -9.27
N GLY A 80 -16.57 -10.42 -8.06
CA GLY A 80 -16.33 -11.38 -6.99
C GLY A 80 -17.63 -11.76 -6.33
N ARG A 81 -17.59 -12.78 -5.50
CA ARG A 81 -18.72 -13.27 -4.73
C ARG A 81 -18.26 -13.71 -3.34
N GLU A 82 -19.01 -13.33 -2.31
CA GLU A 82 -18.85 -13.81 -0.95
C GLU A 82 -20.09 -14.59 -0.53
N TRP A 83 -19.93 -15.57 0.36
CA TRP A 83 -21.03 -16.35 0.95
C TRP A 83 -20.55 -17.07 2.20
N ASP A 84 -21.51 -17.48 3.03
CA ASP A 84 -21.29 -18.42 4.13
C ASP A 84 -21.74 -19.82 3.68
N GLU A 85 -21.09 -20.89 4.16
CA GLU A 85 -21.45 -22.27 3.81
C GLU A 85 -22.89 -22.65 4.23
N SER A 86 -23.43 -21.94 5.24
CA SER A 86 -24.81 -22.11 5.66
C SER A 86 -25.85 -21.54 4.69
N GLU A 87 -25.40 -20.72 3.72
CA GLU A 87 -26.28 -20.14 2.72
C GLU A 87 -26.47 -21.11 1.54
N ASP A 88 -27.74 -21.34 1.14
CA ASP A 88 -28.05 -22.07 -0.09
C ASP A 88 -27.66 -21.23 -1.30
N ILE A 89 -26.50 -21.52 -1.86
CA ILE A 89 -25.99 -20.82 -3.05
C ILE A 89 -26.51 -21.54 -4.29
N PHE A 90 -27.44 -20.90 -4.98
CA PHE A 90 -27.90 -21.39 -6.28
C PHE A 90 -26.97 -20.89 -7.39
N GLU A 91 -26.46 -21.81 -8.23
CA GLU A 91 -25.68 -21.45 -9.41
C GLU A 91 -26.45 -20.54 -10.37
N SER A 92 -27.78 -20.56 -10.29
CA SER A 92 -28.67 -19.74 -11.11
C SER A 92 -28.79 -18.28 -10.66
N ASP A 93 -28.12 -17.90 -9.58
CA ASP A 93 -28.17 -16.52 -9.10
C ASP A 93 -27.52 -15.58 -10.09
N LEU A 94 -28.35 -14.75 -10.67
CA LEU A 94 -27.95 -13.85 -11.75
C LEU A 94 -27.05 -12.74 -11.22
N LYS A 95 -25.90 -12.59 -11.83
CA LYS A 95 -25.16 -11.33 -11.76
C LYS A 95 -26.03 -10.20 -12.39
N PRO A 96 -25.83 -8.98 -11.94
CA PRO A 96 -24.86 -8.51 -10.94
C PRO A 96 -25.44 -8.23 -9.56
N TYR A 97 -26.65 -8.68 -9.24
CA TYR A 97 -27.37 -8.27 -8.02
C TYR A 97 -27.70 -9.44 -7.10
N GLY A 98 -27.55 -9.20 -5.79
CA GLY A 98 -27.88 -10.16 -4.75
C GLY A 98 -26.87 -11.27 -4.51
N ASN A 99 -27.12 -12.12 -3.53
CA ASN A 99 -26.37 -13.34 -3.21
C ASN A 99 -24.84 -13.18 -3.10
N GLY A 100 -24.42 -12.11 -2.41
CA GLY A 100 -23.02 -11.85 -2.11
C GLY A 100 -22.18 -11.37 -3.30
N TRP A 101 -22.78 -11.06 -4.44
CA TRP A 101 -22.03 -10.52 -5.56
C TRP A 101 -21.51 -9.11 -5.28
N PHE A 102 -20.25 -8.86 -5.68
CA PHE A 102 -19.60 -7.55 -5.61
C PHE A 102 -18.73 -7.31 -6.85
N LYS A 103 -18.41 -6.04 -7.07
CA LYS A 103 -17.37 -5.62 -8.01
C LYS A 103 -16.13 -5.28 -7.21
N TYR A 104 -14.94 -5.63 -7.72
CA TYR A 104 -13.70 -5.33 -7.03
C TYR A 104 -12.64 -4.75 -7.95
N LYS A 105 -11.68 -4.07 -7.35
CA LYS A 105 -10.47 -3.55 -7.98
C LYS A 105 -9.35 -3.51 -6.96
N LEU A 106 -8.18 -4.01 -7.35
CA LEU A 106 -6.97 -3.93 -6.54
C LEU A 106 -6.01 -2.91 -7.15
N ILE A 107 -5.65 -1.89 -6.37
CA ILE A 107 -4.66 -0.87 -6.76
C ILE A 107 -3.62 -0.81 -5.66
N GLN A 108 -2.39 -1.21 -5.96
CA GLN A 108 -1.32 -1.33 -4.98
C GLN A 108 -1.72 -2.29 -3.84
N SER A 109 -2.00 -1.77 -2.64
CA SER A 109 -2.50 -2.51 -1.49
C SER A 109 -3.99 -2.29 -1.20
N ASP A 110 -4.67 -1.43 -1.95
CA ASP A 110 -6.06 -1.08 -1.70
C ASP A 110 -7.00 -1.95 -2.53
N LEU A 111 -7.70 -2.86 -1.86
CA LEU A 111 -8.76 -3.67 -2.43
C LEU A 111 -10.08 -2.93 -2.22
N THR A 112 -10.64 -2.40 -3.28
CA THR A 112 -11.96 -1.76 -3.27
C THR A 112 -13.01 -2.77 -3.68
N GLU A 113 -14.06 -2.93 -2.87
CA GLU A 113 -15.23 -3.76 -3.15
C GLU A 113 -16.50 -2.93 -3.16
N ILE A 114 -17.37 -3.19 -4.12
CA ILE A 114 -18.67 -2.54 -4.27
C ILE A 114 -19.73 -3.64 -4.30
N HIS A 115 -20.40 -3.85 -3.17
CA HIS A 115 -21.43 -4.87 -3.04
C HIS A 115 -22.68 -4.46 -3.81
N LEU A 116 -23.23 -5.41 -4.57
CA LEU A 116 -24.35 -5.21 -5.47
C LEU A 116 -25.64 -5.61 -4.75
N MET A 117 -26.52 -4.65 -4.50
CA MET A 117 -27.74 -4.86 -3.74
C MET A 117 -28.99 -4.85 -4.66
N ASP A 118 -29.88 -5.81 -4.46
CA ASP A 118 -31.11 -5.98 -5.27
C ASP A 118 -32.09 -4.82 -5.18
N ASN A 119 -32.05 -4.06 -4.11
CA ASN A 119 -33.05 -3.02 -3.81
C ASN A 119 -32.71 -1.64 -4.34
N GLY A 120 -31.71 -1.52 -5.22
CA GLY A 120 -31.30 -0.23 -5.79
C GLY A 120 -30.68 0.72 -4.76
N GLY A 121 -30.26 0.24 -3.61
CA GLY A 121 -29.53 0.99 -2.61
C GLY A 121 -28.19 1.53 -3.19
N ALA A 122 -27.71 2.61 -2.62
CA ALA A 122 -26.41 3.17 -3.01
C ALA A 122 -25.32 2.12 -2.78
N ASN A 123 -24.61 1.74 -3.84
CA ASN A 123 -23.45 0.87 -3.76
C ASN A 123 -22.33 1.64 -3.05
N ILE A 124 -22.12 1.36 -1.77
CA ILE A 124 -21.08 2.02 -0.98
C ILE A 124 -19.79 1.22 -1.14
N PRO A 125 -18.73 1.82 -1.69
CA PRO A 125 -17.45 1.16 -1.77
C PRO A 125 -16.90 0.88 -0.36
N LYS A 126 -16.42 -0.33 -0.12
CA LYS A 126 -15.60 -0.69 1.01
C LYS A 126 -14.15 -0.78 0.54
N VAL A 127 -13.23 -0.23 1.29
CA VAL A 127 -11.80 -0.28 0.96
C VAL A 127 -11.09 -1.09 2.03
N TYR A 128 -10.41 -2.14 1.62
CA TYR A 128 -9.61 -2.99 2.49
C TYR A 128 -8.13 -2.78 2.16
N GLN A 129 -7.31 -2.69 3.18
CA GLN A 129 -5.86 -2.66 3.00
C GLN A 129 -5.31 -4.08 2.96
N VAL A 130 -4.84 -4.53 1.82
CA VAL A 130 -4.15 -5.81 1.68
C VAL A 130 -2.81 -5.75 2.39
N LEU A 131 -2.61 -6.65 3.34
CA LEU A 131 -1.39 -6.77 4.14
C LEU A 131 -0.48 -7.88 3.62
N LYS A 132 -1.09 -8.94 3.06
CA LYS A 132 -0.41 -10.10 2.50
C LYS A 132 -1.22 -10.69 1.36
N LEU A 133 -0.56 -11.03 0.29
CA LEU A 133 -1.13 -11.78 -0.84
C LEU A 133 -0.07 -12.68 -1.41
N THR A 134 -0.29 -13.98 -1.28
CA THR A 134 0.57 -15.06 -1.79
C THR A 134 -0.28 -16.09 -2.54
N ALA A 135 0.35 -17.09 -3.12
CA ALA A 135 -0.38 -18.15 -3.78
C ALA A 135 -1.34 -18.95 -2.87
N GLY A 136 -1.14 -18.91 -1.54
CA GLY A 136 -1.92 -19.69 -0.58
C GLY A 136 -2.59 -18.89 0.53
N GLU A 137 -2.24 -17.62 0.71
CA GLU A 137 -2.75 -16.82 1.83
C GLU A 137 -3.04 -15.39 1.39
N LEU A 138 -4.24 -14.93 1.72
CA LEU A 138 -4.68 -13.53 1.60
C LEU A 138 -4.95 -12.98 3.00
N GLN A 139 -4.42 -11.80 3.28
CA GLN A 139 -4.73 -11.08 4.50
C GLN A 139 -5.02 -9.62 4.18
N TYR A 140 -6.15 -9.12 4.66
CA TYR A 140 -6.48 -7.70 4.54
C TYR A 140 -7.11 -7.16 5.83
N LYS A 141 -7.09 -5.85 5.95
CA LYS A 141 -7.62 -5.10 7.07
C LYS A 141 -8.79 -4.24 6.61
N ASP A 142 -9.88 -4.26 7.36
CA ASP A 142 -11.05 -3.43 7.12
C ASP A 142 -10.92 -2.01 7.71
N ASP A 143 -11.91 -1.16 7.43
CA ASP A 143 -11.97 0.23 7.93
C ASP A 143 -12.09 0.30 9.47
N PHE A 144 -12.51 -0.78 10.12
CA PHE A 144 -12.61 -0.86 11.58
C PHE A 144 -11.31 -1.31 12.24
N GLY A 145 -10.32 -1.68 11.43
CA GLY A 145 -9.04 -2.16 11.89
C GLY A 145 -8.99 -3.67 12.15
N THR A 146 -10.05 -4.42 11.81
CA THR A 146 -10.09 -5.87 11.90
C THR A 146 -9.26 -6.48 10.77
N THR A 147 -8.45 -7.46 11.10
CA THR A 147 -7.68 -8.21 10.11
C THR A 147 -8.39 -9.52 9.80
N HIS A 148 -8.66 -9.73 8.52
CA HIS A 148 -9.23 -10.94 7.96
C HIS A 148 -8.12 -11.75 7.30
N THR A 149 -8.08 -13.05 7.55
CA THR A 149 -7.08 -13.96 6.98
C THR A 149 -7.77 -15.11 6.28
N PHE A 150 -7.36 -15.38 5.05
CA PHE A 150 -7.97 -16.39 4.19
C PHE A 150 -6.91 -17.35 3.67
N ASP A 151 -7.29 -18.61 3.57
CA ASP A 151 -6.53 -19.65 2.91
C ASP A 151 -7.12 -19.93 1.52
N LYS A 152 -6.26 -20.14 0.53
CA LYS A 152 -6.68 -20.47 -0.82
C LYS A 152 -7.23 -21.88 -0.89
N VAL A 153 -8.45 -22.00 -1.40
CA VAL A 153 -9.07 -23.31 -1.65
C VAL A 153 -8.64 -23.80 -3.03
N LEU A 154 -8.03 -24.99 -3.08
CA LEU A 154 -7.70 -25.64 -4.34
C LEU A 154 -8.97 -26.27 -4.92
N GLU A 155 -9.45 -25.71 -6.02
CA GLU A 155 -10.54 -26.31 -6.79
C GLU A 155 -10.00 -27.58 -7.48
N GLN A 156 -10.63 -28.73 -7.20
CA GLN A 156 -10.29 -30.03 -7.79
C GLN A 156 -10.95 -30.20 -9.16
#